data_4436c775681cb1baad53dcd0da12a1e7
#
_entry.id   4436c775681cb1baad53dcd0da12a1e7
#
_cell.length_a   1.000
_cell.length_b   1.000
_cell.length_c   1.000
_cell.angle_alpha   90.00
_cell.angle_beta   90.00
_cell.angle_gamma   90.00
#
_symmetry.space_group_name_H-M   'P 1'
#
loop_
_entity.id
_entity.type
_entity.pdbx_description
1 polymer ?
#
loop_
_entity_poly.entity_id
_entity_poly.type
_entity_poly.pdbx_seq_one_letter_code
_entity_poly.pdbx_strand_id
1 'polypeptide(L)'
;MGNKVDLHMHTTSSDGKDTPEIIVRKAKELGIKMISITDHDNIDSLELTKKLCDQEKIKFVNGVELSVMFNTPYYKEGKKPFELHVLGYGFDKDDQTLHHELKINEEFRLKRILKM
;
A
#
# COMPACT_ATOMS: atom_id res chain seq x y z
N MET A 1 7.30 -1.15 28.73
CA MET A 1 6.20 -1.19 27.76
C MET A 1 6.73 -1.33 26.35
N GLY A 2 6.19 -2.28 25.60
CA GLY A 2 6.68 -2.56 24.27
C GLY A 2 6.39 -1.45 23.27
N ASN A 3 7.17 -1.40 22.20
CA ASN A 3 6.93 -0.51 21.08
C ASN A 3 5.78 -1.04 20.23
N LYS A 4 4.82 -0.18 19.93
CA LYS A 4 3.71 -0.51 19.05
C LYS A 4 4.08 -0.20 17.61
N VAL A 5 3.72 -1.12 16.72
CA VAL A 5 4.01 -1.02 15.28
C VAL A 5 2.74 -1.34 14.50
N ASP A 6 2.47 -0.58 13.44
CA ASP A 6 1.38 -0.90 12.50
C ASP A 6 1.91 -0.76 11.07
N LEU A 7 2.04 -1.87 10.37
CA LEU A 7 2.65 -1.92 9.05
C LEU A 7 1.65 -2.25 7.92
N HIS A 8 0.34 -2.16 8.19
CA HIS A 8 -0.67 -2.46 7.18
C HIS A 8 -1.84 -1.49 7.30
N MET A 9 -1.75 -0.37 6.60
CA MET A 9 -2.79 0.67 6.62
C MET A 9 -3.00 1.22 5.21
N HIS A 10 -4.24 1.64 4.95
CA HIS A 10 -4.61 2.24 3.66
C HIS A 10 -5.08 3.66 3.86
N THR A 11 -4.75 4.53 2.89
CA THR A 11 -5.18 5.92 2.87
C THR A 11 -6.26 6.14 1.83
N THR A 12 -6.72 7.39 1.75
CA THR A 12 -7.64 7.82 0.69
C THR A 12 -7.02 7.75 -0.71
N SER A 13 -5.71 7.47 -0.82
CA SER A 13 -5.06 7.20 -2.12
C SER A 13 -5.46 5.86 -2.70
N SER A 14 -6.02 4.95 -1.89
CA SER A 14 -6.61 3.71 -2.38
C SER A 14 -8.02 3.53 -1.80
N ASP A 15 -8.22 2.58 -0.91
CA ASP A 15 -9.55 2.28 -0.36
C ASP A 15 -9.72 2.64 1.12
N GLY A 16 -8.75 3.33 1.70
CA GLY A 16 -8.85 3.80 3.07
C GLY A 16 -9.75 5.02 3.21
N LYS A 17 -10.21 5.29 4.40
CA LYS A 17 -11.07 6.44 4.71
C LYS A 17 -10.30 7.62 5.28
N ASP A 18 -9.09 7.39 5.77
CA ASP A 18 -8.28 8.41 6.44
C ASP A 18 -7.20 8.95 5.52
N THR A 19 -6.96 10.26 5.62
CA THR A 19 -5.84 10.91 4.94
C THR A 19 -4.55 10.61 5.72
N PRO A 20 -3.36 10.80 5.10
CA PRO A 20 -2.10 10.65 5.82
C PRO A 20 -2.03 11.46 7.11
N GLU A 21 -2.56 12.68 7.11
CA GLU A 21 -2.58 13.55 8.29
C GLU A 21 -3.34 12.92 9.44
N ILE A 22 -4.50 12.34 9.15
CA ILE A 22 -5.34 11.68 10.16
C ILE A 22 -4.65 10.43 10.69
N ILE A 23 -4.05 9.64 9.79
CA ILE A 23 -3.36 8.40 10.16
C ILE A 23 -2.19 8.70 11.12
N VAL A 24 -1.36 9.67 10.79
CA VAL A 24 -0.21 10.03 11.62
C VAL A 24 -0.66 10.58 12.98
N ARG A 25 -1.71 11.38 12.99
CA ARG A 25 -2.27 11.89 14.26
C ARG A 25 -2.79 10.77 15.14
N LYS A 26 -3.53 9.82 14.57
CA LYS A 26 -4.03 8.66 15.32
C LYS A 26 -2.89 7.79 15.84
N ALA A 27 -1.84 7.60 15.03
CA ALA A 27 -0.67 6.83 15.44
C ALA A 27 0.00 7.48 16.65
N LYS A 28 0.14 8.79 16.62
CA LYS A 28 0.72 9.54 17.74
C LYS A 28 -0.12 9.38 19.00
N GLU A 29 -1.44 9.54 18.88
CA GLU A 29 -2.36 9.42 20.01
C GLU A 29 -2.32 8.02 20.64
N LEU A 30 -2.16 6.99 19.83
CA LEU A 30 -2.10 5.60 20.28
C LEU A 30 -0.71 5.15 20.73
N GLY A 31 0.29 6.01 20.60
CA GLY A 31 1.66 5.69 20.98
C GLY A 31 2.36 4.73 20.04
N ILE A 32 1.93 4.66 18.77
CA ILE A 32 2.55 3.82 17.77
C ILE A 32 3.88 4.45 17.34
N LYS A 33 4.96 3.67 17.34
CA LYS A 33 6.32 4.14 17.08
C LYS A 33 6.81 3.92 15.65
N MET A 34 6.17 3.04 14.92
CA MET A 34 6.54 2.74 13.52
C MET A 34 5.27 2.44 12.74
N ILE A 35 5.13 3.05 11.57
CA ILE A 35 4.01 2.78 10.66
C ILE A 35 4.49 2.58 9.23
N SER A 36 3.65 1.94 8.43
CA SER A 36 3.78 1.88 6.98
C SER A 36 2.40 2.04 6.37
N ILE A 37 2.33 2.76 5.27
CA ILE A 37 1.13 2.86 4.45
C ILE A 37 1.29 1.87 3.30
N THR A 38 0.29 1.00 3.13
CA THR A 38 0.31 -0.05 2.11
C THR A 38 -0.91 0.08 1.20
N ASP A 39 -1.03 1.22 0.52
CA ASP A 39 -2.12 1.45 -0.41
C ASP A 39 -2.08 0.45 -1.57
N HIS A 40 -3.24 0.14 -2.12
CA HIS A 40 -3.37 -0.80 -3.24
C HIS A 40 -2.75 -0.22 -4.51
N ASP A 41 -1.69 -0.86 -4.99
CA ASP A 41 -1.05 -0.59 -6.30
C ASP A 41 -0.66 0.86 -6.54
N ASN A 42 -0.44 1.65 -5.49
CA ASN A 42 0.09 3.00 -5.63
C ASN A 42 0.90 3.40 -4.40
N ILE A 43 1.79 4.36 -4.59
CA ILE A 43 2.69 4.86 -3.54
C ILE A 43 2.57 6.38 -3.40
N ASP A 44 1.43 6.95 -3.82
CA ASP A 44 1.24 8.40 -3.90
C ASP A 44 1.31 9.09 -2.53
N SER A 45 0.91 8.39 -1.46
CA SER A 45 0.89 8.97 -0.12
C SER A 45 2.20 8.83 0.66
N LEU A 46 3.18 8.09 0.15
CA LEU A 46 4.39 7.76 0.93
C LEU A 46 5.22 8.98 1.30
N GLU A 47 5.47 9.87 0.35
CA GLU A 47 6.31 11.04 0.59
C GLU A 47 5.73 11.96 1.66
N LEU A 48 4.43 12.26 1.55
CA LEU A 48 3.75 13.10 2.54
C LEU A 48 3.72 12.43 3.91
N THR A 49 3.39 11.13 3.96
CA THR A 49 3.32 10.41 5.23
C THR A 49 4.67 10.35 5.92
N LYS A 50 5.75 10.11 5.16
CA LYS A 50 7.09 10.12 5.72
C LYS A 50 7.43 11.47 6.35
N LYS A 51 7.11 12.56 5.66
CA LYS A 51 7.35 13.91 6.15
C LYS A 51 6.59 14.16 7.45
N LEU A 52 5.32 13.77 7.50
CA LEU A 52 4.50 13.93 8.71
C LEU A 52 5.03 13.08 9.88
N CYS A 53 5.45 11.86 9.59
CA CYS A 53 6.03 10.97 10.61
C CYS A 53 7.34 11.55 11.18
N ASP A 54 8.19 12.12 10.32
CA ASP A 54 9.43 12.74 10.76
C ASP A 54 9.14 13.89 11.73
N GLN A 55 8.09 14.68 11.48
CA GLN A 55 7.69 15.76 12.38
C GLN A 55 7.24 15.27 13.76
N GLU A 56 6.63 14.09 13.80
CA GLU A 56 6.08 13.51 15.03
C GLU A 56 7.00 12.45 15.65
N LYS A 57 8.21 12.29 15.12
CA LYS A 57 9.20 11.31 15.58
C LYS A 57 8.67 9.87 15.54
N ILE A 58 7.86 9.58 14.53
CA ILE A 58 7.37 8.23 14.23
C ILE A 58 8.23 7.68 13.09
N LYS A 59 8.70 6.45 13.22
CA LYS A 59 9.47 5.80 12.17
C LYS A 59 8.53 5.37 11.04
N PHE A 60 8.91 5.66 9.80
CA PHE A 60 8.12 5.32 8.62
C PHE A 60 8.88 4.37 7.71
N VAL A 61 8.19 3.34 7.24
CA VAL A 61 8.72 2.36 6.29
C VAL A 61 7.88 2.44 5.01
N ASN A 62 8.53 2.56 3.85
CA ASN A 62 7.80 2.51 2.57
C ASN A 62 7.07 1.18 2.44
N GLY A 63 5.81 1.24 2.02
CA GLY A 63 4.98 0.06 1.87
C GLY A 63 4.04 0.17 0.69
N VAL A 64 3.60 -0.95 0.17
CA VAL A 64 2.60 -1.04 -0.89
C VAL A 64 1.94 -2.41 -0.81
N GLU A 65 0.65 -2.47 -1.13
CA GLU A 65 -0.06 -3.74 -1.28
C GLU A 65 -0.29 -3.98 -2.77
N LEU A 66 0.42 -4.96 -3.32
CA LEU A 66 0.35 -5.29 -4.74
C LEU A 66 -0.74 -6.31 -5.02
N SER A 67 -1.56 -6.04 -6.03
CA SER A 67 -2.54 -6.99 -6.53
C SER A 67 -1.87 -7.84 -7.61
N VAL A 68 -1.74 -9.13 -7.35
CA VAL A 68 -1.07 -10.08 -8.26
C VAL A 68 -2.07 -11.10 -8.75
N MET A 69 -2.22 -11.21 -10.08
CA MET A 69 -3.07 -12.23 -10.70
C MET A 69 -2.25 -13.50 -10.90
N PHE A 70 -2.73 -14.58 -10.33
CA PHE A 70 -2.02 -15.85 -10.37
C PHE A 70 -2.65 -16.79 -11.39
N ASN A 71 -1.87 -17.15 -12.43
CA ASN A 71 -2.28 -18.08 -13.45
C ASN A 71 -1.37 -19.30 -13.37
N THR A 72 -1.83 -20.35 -12.72
CA THR A 72 -1.00 -21.56 -12.51
C THR A 72 -1.24 -22.60 -13.59
N PRO A 73 -0.28 -23.53 -13.83
CA PRO A 73 -0.51 -24.67 -14.74
C PRO A 73 -1.63 -25.61 -14.26
N TYR A 74 -2.01 -25.51 -13.00
CA TYR A 74 -3.13 -26.29 -12.44
C TYR A 74 -4.47 -25.58 -12.62
N TYR A 75 -4.47 -24.46 -13.29
CA TYR A 75 -5.67 -23.69 -13.57
C TYR A 75 -6.55 -24.46 -14.54
N LYS A 76 -7.74 -24.87 -14.07
CA LYS A 76 -8.70 -25.57 -14.93
C LYS A 76 -9.38 -24.56 -15.84
N GLU A 77 -9.51 -24.94 -17.11
CA GLU A 77 -10.21 -24.14 -18.11
C GLU A 77 -11.59 -23.74 -17.61
N GLY A 78 -11.93 -22.46 -17.73
CA GLY A 78 -13.19 -21.91 -17.28
C GLY A 78 -13.21 -21.35 -15.87
N LYS A 79 -12.12 -21.49 -15.07
CA LYS A 79 -11.99 -20.86 -13.76
C LYS A 79 -11.21 -19.56 -13.88
N LYS A 80 -11.67 -18.53 -13.16
CA LYS A 80 -10.96 -17.24 -13.14
C LYS A 80 -9.63 -17.37 -12.39
N PRO A 81 -8.55 -16.73 -12.88
CA PRO A 81 -7.32 -16.64 -12.08
C PRO A 81 -7.66 -15.99 -10.73
N PHE A 82 -7.04 -16.49 -9.67
CA PHE A 82 -7.25 -15.87 -8.39
C PHE A 82 -6.26 -14.73 -8.16
N GLU A 83 -6.71 -13.75 -7.42
CA GLU A 83 -5.93 -12.57 -7.07
C GLU A 83 -5.26 -12.78 -5.72
N LEU A 84 -3.96 -12.50 -5.65
CA LEU A 84 -3.21 -12.46 -4.40
C LEU A 84 -2.80 -11.03 -4.11
N HIS A 85 -2.90 -10.65 -2.84
CA HIS A 85 -2.39 -9.36 -2.39
C HIS A 85 -1.05 -9.59 -1.69
N VAL A 86 -0.01 -8.94 -2.17
CA VAL A 86 1.35 -9.08 -1.65
C VAL A 86 1.80 -7.75 -1.06
N LEU A 87 2.23 -7.79 0.20
CA LEU A 87 2.73 -6.60 0.88
C LEU A 87 4.24 -6.46 0.62
N GLY A 88 4.66 -5.31 0.12
CA GLY A 88 6.07 -4.99 -0.09
C GLY A 88 6.51 -3.86 0.83
N TYR A 89 7.71 -3.95 1.37
CA TYR A 89 8.25 -2.96 2.31
C TYR A 89 9.69 -2.61 2.01
N GLY A 90 10.08 -1.39 2.37
CA GLY A 90 11.49 -0.98 2.36
C GLY A 90 12.09 -0.74 0.99
N PHE A 91 11.27 -0.62 -0.04
CA PHE A 91 11.73 -0.36 -1.41
C PHE A 91 12.09 1.12 -1.60
N ASP A 92 12.81 1.41 -2.69
CA ASP A 92 13.07 2.77 -3.13
C ASP A 92 11.83 3.30 -3.87
N LYS A 93 11.19 4.33 -3.34
CA LYS A 93 9.97 4.90 -3.95
C LYS A 93 10.22 5.53 -5.33
N ASP A 94 11.46 5.79 -5.69
CA ASP A 94 11.83 6.40 -6.97
C ASP A 94 12.30 5.37 -8.01
N ASP A 95 12.23 4.08 -7.69
CA ASP A 95 12.61 3.02 -8.60
C ASP A 95 11.72 3.00 -9.85
N GLN A 96 12.35 3.11 -11.02
CA GLN A 96 11.65 3.21 -12.31
C GLN A 96 10.86 1.94 -12.65
N THR A 97 11.42 0.77 -12.34
CA THR A 97 10.76 -0.51 -12.58
C THR A 97 9.51 -0.62 -11.72
N LEU A 98 9.60 -0.21 -10.45
CA LEU A 98 8.46 -0.20 -9.53
C LEU A 98 7.34 0.69 -10.08
N HIS A 99 7.66 1.92 -10.49
CA HIS A 99 6.67 2.84 -11.05
C HIS A 99 5.97 2.28 -12.28
N HIS A 100 6.74 1.63 -13.15
CA HIS A 100 6.20 1.01 -14.36
C HIS A 100 5.21 -0.10 -14.02
N GLU A 101 5.57 -0.98 -13.10
CA GLU A 101 4.71 -2.09 -12.68
C GLU A 101 3.45 -1.60 -11.95
N LEU A 102 3.57 -0.59 -11.12
CA LEU A 102 2.44 0.01 -10.42
C LEU A 102 1.44 0.62 -11.41
N LYS A 103 1.94 1.28 -12.44
CA LYS A 103 1.10 1.87 -13.47
C LYS A 103 0.31 0.80 -14.23
N ILE A 104 0.96 -0.29 -14.58
CA ILE A 104 0.30 -1.43 -15.24
C ILE A 104 -0.82 -1.99 -14.36
N ASN A 105 -0.54 -2.20 -13.08
CA ASN A 105 -1.54 -2.73 -12.14
C ASN A 105 -2.71 -1.78 -11.97
N GLU A 106 -2.46 -0.48 -11.91
CA GLU A 106 -3.51 0.53 -11.81
C GLU A 106 -4.43 0.50 -13.02
N GLU A 107 -3.87 0.39 -14.23
CA GLU A 107 -4.63 0.29 -15.47
C GLU A 107 -5.51 -0.96 -15.47
N PHE A 108 -4.99 -2.10 -15.01
CA PHE A 108 -5.78 -3.33 -14.88
C PHE A 108 -6.95 -3.17 -13.92
N ARG A 109 -6.75 -2.50 -12.80
CA ARG A 109 -7.81 -2.24 -11.83
C ARG A 109 -8.92 -1.39 -12.43
N LEU A 110 -8.56 -0.33 -13.14
CA LEU A 110 -9.52 0.54 -13.83
C LEU A 110 -10.33 -0.22 -14.86
N LYS A 111 -9.69 -1.06 -15.65
CA LYS A 111 -10.39 -1.89 -16.65
C LYS A 111 -11.37 -2.85 -16.02
N ARG A 112 -11.03 -3.42 -14.86
CA ARG A 112 -11.92 -4.32 -14.13
C ARG A 112 -13.17 -3.57 -13.65
N ILE A 113 -13.00 -2.38 -13.14
CA ILE A 113 -14.12 -1.54 -12.68
C ILE A 113 -15.03 -1.16 -13.84
N LEU A 114 -14.45 -0.79 -14.98
CA LEU A 114 -15.22 -0.36 -16.14
C LEU A 114 -15.99 -1.52 -16.81
N LYS A 115 -15.56 -2.76 -16.62
CA LYS A 115 -16.24 -3.94 -17.16
C LYS A 115 -17.36 -4.45 -16.26
N MET A 116 -17.46 -3.95 -15.07
CA MET A 116 -18.53 -4.27 -14.15
C MET A 116 -19.73 -3.39 -14.38
#